data_ee025b0f85579fcd0ac86c912343328a
#
_entry.id   ee025b0f85579fcd0ac86c912343328a
#
_cell.length_a   1.000
_cell.length_b   1.000
_cell.length_c   1.000
_cell.angle_alpha   90.00
_cell.angle_beta   90.00
_cell.angle_gamma   90.00
#
_symmetry.space_group_name_H-M   'P 1'
#
loop_
_entity.id
_entity.type
_entity.pdbx_description
1 polymer ?
#
loop_
_entity_poly.entity_id
_entity_poly.type
_entity_poly.pdbx_seq_one_letter_code
_entity_poly.pdbx_strand_id
1 'polypeptide(L)'
;MAEIGALGDIVFFVSRNQVKTFDGLKWDSSARYASHDRHMQETLLEFTGTDNDKISFSMYFSVFLGVNPMDEIVKLLNAERNGKVMPLVIGRKGYGRNKWVITKTSKDLERFDKKGNLLTAKVSVSLEAYAAR
;
A
#
# COMPACT_ATOMS: atom_id res chain seq x y z
N MET A 1 -12.09 7.06 19.01
CA MET A 1 -11.56 6.71 17.68
C MET A 1 -10.32 5.86 17.87
N ALA A 2 -10.28 4.70 17.26
CA ALA A 2 -9.13 3.79 17.37
C ALA A 2 -8.30 3.89 16.08
N GLU A 3 -7.10 4.41 16.21
CA GLU A 3 -6.14 4.44 15.11
C GLU A 3 -5.45 3.09 15.02
N ILE A 4 -5.58 2.43 13.86
CA ILE A 4 -4.98 1.11 13.61
C ILE A 4 -3.54 1.27 13.14
N GLY A 5 -3.29 2.26 12.30
CA GLY A 5 -1.97 2.51 11.75
C GLY A 5 -1.98 3.70 10.81
N ALA A 6 -0.89 3.86 10.08
CA ALA A 6 -0.75 4.96 9.14
C ALA A 6 0.26 4.64 8.04
N LEU A 7 0.01 5.18 6.85
CA LEU A 7 0.98 5.25 5.77
C LEU A 7 1.29 6.74 5.58
N GLY A 8 2.37 7.20 6.22
CA GLY A 8 2.66 8.62 6.22
C GLY A 8 1.52 9.44 6.83
N ASP A 9 0.92 10.32 6.04
CA ASP A 9 -0.19 11.16 6.47
C ASP A 9 -1.55 10.48 6.34
N ILE A 10 -1.60 9.30 5.75
CA ILE A 10 -2.84 8.55 5.55
C ILE A 10 -3.05 7.66 6.75
N VAL A 11 -4.01 8.02 7.59
CA VAL A 11 -4.27 7.32 8.85
C VAL A 11 -5.37 6.29 8.66
N PHE A 12 -5.14 5.08 9.17
CA PHE A 12 -6.13 4.00 9.17
C PHE A 12 -6.79 3.96 10.53
N PHE A 13 -8.13 4.01 10.57
CA PHE A 13 -8.84 3.96 11.84
C PHE A 13 -10.21 3.31 11.69
N VAL A 14 -10.70 2.82 12.83
CA VAL A 14 -12.05 2.28 12.95
C VAL A 14 -12.67 2.88 14.20
N SER A 15 -13.85 3.47 14.06
CA SER A 15 -14.60 4.02 15.16
C SER A 15 -16.10 3.83 14.90
N ARG A 16 -16.90 4.23 15.87
CA ARG A 16 -18.35 4.12 15.76
C ARG A 16 -18.91 4.91 14.56
N ASN A 17 -18.32 6.04 14.24
CA ASN A 17 -18.80 6.95 13.20
C ASN A 17 -17.99 6.93 11.92
N GLN A 18 -16.77 6.42 11.95
CA GLN A 18 -15.88 6.44 10.80
C GLN A 18 -15.12 5.13 10.67
N VAL A 19 -15.07 4.61 9.45
CA VAL A 19 -14.26 3.45 9.13
C VAL A 19 -13.39 3.80 7.92
N LYS A 20 -12.09 3.82 8.14
CA LYS A 20 -11.09 4.05 7.10
C LYS A 20 -9.92 3.15 7.40
N THR A 21 -9.92 1.97 6.79
CA THR A 21 -8.91 0.98 7.01
C THR A 21 -8.63 0.22 5.71
N PHE A 22 -7.67 -0.66 5.77
CA PHE A 22 -7.28 -1.49 4.63
C PHE A 22 -7.82 -2.90 4.75
N ASP A 23 -7.84 -3.59 3.63
CA ASP A 23 -8.26 -4.99 3.54
C ASP A 23 -7.33 -5.72 2.58
N GLY A 24 -7.09 -7.00 2.85
CA GLY A 24 -6.30 -7.85 1.97
C GLY A 24 -4.86 -7.41 1.82
N LEU A 25 -4.23 -6.99 2.91
CA LEU A 25 -2.83 -6.59 2.86
C LEU A 25 -1.96 -7.79 2.51
N LYS A 26 -1.17 -7.64 1.44
CA LYS A 26 -0.28 -8.67 0.95
C LYS A 26 1.13 -8.11 0.88
N TRP A 27 2.08 -8.84 1.42
CA TRP A 27 3.50 -8.46 1.44
C TRP A 27 4.30 -9.48 0.66
N ASP A 28 4.92 -9.04 -0.43
CA ASP A 28 5.75 -9.88 -1.29
C ASP A 28 7.21 -9.49 -1.14
N SER A 29 8.05 -10.48 -0.99
CA SER A 29 9.49 -10.29 -0.96
C SER A 29 10.14 -11.42 -1.75
N SER A 30 11.33 -11.16 -2.30
CA SER A 30 12.06 -12.15 -3.06
C SER A 30 13.55 -11.92 -2.96
N ALA A 31 14.30 -13.02 -3.08
CA ALA A 31 15.76 -13.00 -3.12
C ALA A 31 16.21 -13.42 -4.52
N ARG A 32 17.34 -12.87 -4.95
CA ARG A 32 17.91 -13.18 -6.25
C ARG A 32 19.09 -14.11 -6.09
N TYR A 33 19.12 -15.15 -6.95
CA TYR A 33 20.19 -16.13 -6.99
C TYR A 33 20.68 -16.28 -8.41
N ALA A 34 21.99 -16.37 -8.58
CA ALA A 34 22.58 -16.76 -9.85
C ALA A 34 22.80 -18.27 -9.83
N SER A 35 22.49 -18.92 -10.96
CA SER A 35 22.70 -20.34 -11.13
C SER A 35 24.03 -20.55 -11.86
N HIS A 36 24.86 -21.45 -11.33
CA HIS A 36 26.13 -21.84 -11.97
C HIS A 36 26.10 -23.33 -12.23
N ASP A 37 26.07 -23.71 -13.52
CA ASP A 37 26.12 -25.10 -13.90
C ASP A 37 27.54 -25.63 -13.70
N ARG A 38 27.65 -26.79 -13.04
CA ARG A 38 28.93 -27.45 -12.81
C ARG A 38 28.94 -28.76 -13.55
N HIS A 39 30.11 -29.06 -14.15
CA HIS A 39 30.27 -30.28 -14.91
C HIS A 39 30.03 -31.52 -14.04
N MET A 40 29.04 -32.36 -14.41
CA MET A 40 28.67 -33.58 -13.71
C MET A 40 28.37 -33.41 -12.23
N GLN A 41 27.92 -32.22 -11.81
CA GLN A 41 27.58 -31.94 -10.44
C GLN A 41 26.24 -31.16 -10.40
N GLU A 42 25.69 -31.01 -9.20
CA GLU A 42 24.49 -30.24 -9.00
C GLU A 42 24.73 -28.77 -9.31
N THR A 43 23.69 -28.09 -9.79
CA THR A 43 23.76 -26.64 -10.04
C THR A 43 24.04 -25.89 -8.75
N LEU A 44 25.02 -25.00 -8.78
CA LEU A 44 25.36 -24.16 -7.65
C LEU A 44 24.52 -22.88 -7.69
N LEU A 45 23.86 -22.56 -6.58
CA LEU A 45 23.16 -21.30 -6.41
C LEU A 45 24.01 -20.32 -5.63
N GLU A 46 24.06 -19.08 -6.09
CA GLU A 46 24.77 -18.01 -5.42
C GLU A 46 23.83 -16.87 -5.11
N PHE A 47 23.76 -16.45 -3.86
CA PHE A 47 22.92 -15.32 -3.45
C PHE A 47 23.50 -14.03 -4.02
N THR A 48 22.71 -13.28 -4.79
CA THR A 48 23.16 -12.03 -5.42
C THR A 48 22.48 -10.79 -4.88
N GLY A 49 21.51 -10.93 -4.00
CA GLY A 49 20.81 -9.80 -3.38
C GLY A 49 19.32 -10.06 -3.21
N THR A 50 18.62 -9.02 -2.83
CA THR A 50 17.17 -9.07 -2.67
C THR A 50 16.51 -8.04 -3.58
N ASP A 51 15.34 -8.36 -4.07
CA ASP A 51 14.51 -7.39 -4.76
C ASP A 51 13.80 -6.51 -3.72
N ASN A 52 13.33 -5.34 -4.15
CA ASN A 52 12.57 -4.47 -3.27
C ASN A 52 11.26 -5.17 -2.87
N ASP A 53 10.93 -5.09 -1.60
CA ASP A 53 9.66 -5.61 -1.11
C ASP A 53 8.50 -4.83 -1.69
N LYS A 54 7.37 -5.51 -1.86
CA LYS A 54 6.15 -4.91 -2.37
C LYS A 54 4.99 -5.23 -1.43
N ILE A 55 4.15 -4.24 -1.18
CA ILE A 55 2.94 -4.41 -0.40
C ILE A 55 1.76 -3.94 -1.24
N SER A 56 0.66 -4.66 -1.18
CA SER A 56 -0.57 -4.24 -1.82
C SER A 56 -1.74 -4.44 -0.85
N PHE A 57 -2.72 -3.56 -0.94
CA PHE A 57 -3.91 -3.66 -0.13
C PHE A 57 -5.04 -2.88 -0.80
N SER A 58 -6.26 -3.07 -0.31
CA SER A 58 -7.43 -2.36 -0.78
C SER A 58 -8.02 -1.52 0.33
N MET A 59 -8.61 -0.39 -0.03
CA MET A 59 -9.35 0.45 0.89
C MET A 59 -10.73 0.74 0.29
N TYR A 60 -11.74 0.77 1.15
CA TYR A 60 -13.09 1.14 0.76
C TYR A 60 -13.46 2.45 1.43
N PHE A 61 -13.80 3.44 0.63
CA PHE A 61 -14.20 4.74 1.13
C PHE A 61 -15.69 4.96 0.88
N SER A 62 -16.40 5.38 1.90
CA SER A 62 -17.84 5.59 1.80
C SER A 62 -18.28 6.74 2.69
N VAL A 63 -19.14 7.60 2.17
CA VAL A 63 -19.76 8.66 2.99
C VAL A 63 -20.62 8.04 4.11
N PHE A 64 -21.13 6.85 3.89
CA PHE A 64 -21.92 6.13 4.89
C PHE A 64 -21.06 5.62 6.05
N LEU A 65 -19.75 5.54 5.84
CA LEU A 65 -18.78 5.17 6.87
C LEU A 65 -18.04 6.41 7.42
N GLY A 66 -18.55 7.59 7.15
CA GLY A 66 -17.99 8.83 7.67
C GLY A 66 -16.73 9.33 6.97
N VAL A 67 -16.50 8.89 5.74
CA VAL A 67 -15.29 9.25 4.98
C VAL A 67 -15.71 9.91 3.68
N ASN A 68 -15.01 10.98 3.27
CA ASN A 68 -15.21 11.58 1.97
C ASN A 68 -14.30 10.87 0.95
N PRO A 69 -14.85 10.05 0.03
CA PRO A 69 -14.00 9.26 -0.87
C PRO A 69 -13.10 10.10 -1.75
N MET A 70 -13.58 11.23 -2.26
CA MET A 70 -12.80 12.06 -3.16
C MET A 70 -11.59 12.66 -2.46
N ASP A 71 -11.73 13.13 -1.22
CA ASP A 71 -10.62 13.69 -0.44
C ASP A 71 -9.53 12.64 -0.22
N GLU A 72 -9.92 11.41 0.11
CA GLU A 72 -8.97 10.33 0.34
C GLU A 72 -8.25 9.92 -0.96
N ILE A 73 -8.98 9.87 -2.06
CA ILE A 73 -8.39 9.57 -3.37
C ILE A 73 -7.38 10.63 -3.75
N VAL A 74 -7.67 11.91 -3.50
CA VAL A 74 -6.75 13.02 -3.80
C VAL A 74 -5.47 12.90 -2.97
N LYS A 75 -5.58 12.53 -1.70
CA LYS A 75 -4.39 12.30 -0.86
C LYS A 75 -3.50 11.21 -1.44
N LEU A 76 -4.10 10.10 -1.84
CA LEU A 76 -3.35 8.98 -2.42
C LEU A 76 -2.71 9.38 -3.75
N LEU A 77 -3.43 10.09 -4.60
CA LEU A 77 -2.92 10.56 -5.88
C LEU A 77 -1.74 11.52 -5.71
N ASN A 78 -1.84 12.44 -4.75
CA ASN A 78 -0.76 13.40 -4.49
C ASN A 78 0.50 12.68 -4.00
N ALA A 79 0.35 11.69 -3.12
CA ALA A 79 1.49 10.91 -2.65
C ALA A 79 2.13 10.12 -3.79
N GLU A 80 1.31 9.54 -4.67
CA GLU A 80 1.79 8.79 -5.83
C GLU A 80 2.55 9.69 -6.81
N ARG A 81 1.93 10.82 -7.19
CA ARG A 81 2.48 11.72 -8.22
C ARG A 81 3.72 12.47 -7.76
N ASN A 82 3.83 12.73 -6.47
CA ASN A 82 4.97 13.46 -5.91
C ASN A 82 6.11 12.54 -5.46
N GLY A 83 5.92 11.23 -5.59
CA GLY A 83 6.94 10.27 -5.16
C GLY A 83 7.23 10.36 -3.67
N LYS A 84 6.21 10.58 -2.88
CA LYS A 84 6.37 10.78 -1.44
C LYS A 84 6.80 9.49 -0.74
N VAL A 85 7.90 9.57 0.00
CA VAL A 85 8.45 8.44 0.75
C VAL A 85 7.83 8.44 2.14
N MET A 86 7.17 7.32 2.50
CA MET A 86 6.36 7.24 3.71
C MET A 86 6.60 5.96 4.48
N PRO A 87 6.66 6.03 5.83
CA PRO A 87 6.69 4.80 6.63
C PRO A 87 5.30 4.18 6.70
N LEU A 88 5.26 2.85 6.76
CA LEU A 88 4.02 2.11 6.99
C LEU A 88 4.06 1.56 8.41
N VAL A 89 3.11 1.97 9.23
CA VAL A 89 3.01 1.55 10.64
C VAL A 89 1.62 0.96 10.85
N ILE A 90 1.57 -0.26 11.36
CA ILE A 90 0.32 -0.94 11.69
C ILE A 90 0.50 -1.58 13.06
N GLY A 91 -0.46 -1.35 13.96
CA GLY A 91 -0.40 -1.91 15.30
C GLY A 91 0.84 -1.45 16.08
N ARG A 92 1.28 -0.23 15.87
CA ARG A 92 2.47 0.38 16.49
C ARG A 92 3.78 -0.27 16.05
N LYS A 93 3.76 -1.04 14.94
CA LYS A 93 4.98 -1.65 14.38
C LYS A 93 5.22 -1.11 13.00
N GLY A 94 6.46 -0.75 12.72
CA GLY A 94 6.88 -0.37 11.39
C GLY A 94 6.98 -1.60 10.50
N TYR A 95 6.46 -1.52 9.30
CA TYR A 95 6.51 -2.62 8.33
C TYR A 95 7.61 -2.37 7.31
N GLY A 96 8.50 -3.35 7.20
CA GLY A 96 9.63 -3.27 6.29
C GLY A 96 10.83 -2.53 6.89
N ARG A 97 12.00 -2.72 6.30
CA ARG A 97 13.23 -2.03 6.71
C ARG A 97 13.22 -0.57 6.29
N ASN A 98 12.64 -0.32 5.13
CA ASN A 98 12.68 0.97 4.47
C ASN A 98 11.31 1.61 4.50
N LYS A 99 11.27 2.85 4.12
CA LYS A 99 10.02 3.52 3.87
C LYS A 99 9.46 3.05 2.53
N TRP A 100 8.25 3.43 2.24
CA TRP A 100 7.51 2.97 1.08
C TRP A 100 7.11 4.12 0.18
N VAL A 101 7.00 3.83 -1.11
CA VAL A 101 6.42 4.77 -2.09
C VAL A 101 5.23 4.09 -2.75
N ILE A 102 4.25 4.89 -3.12
CA ILE A 102 3.09 4.39 -3.87
C ILE A 102 3.48 4.30 -5.34
N THR A 103 3.46 3.09 -5.89
CA THR A 103 3.81 2.90 -7.30
C THR A 103 2.58 2.86 -8.20
N LYS A 104 1.43 2.46 -7.63
CA LYS A 104 0.21 2.34 -8.41
C LYS A 104 -1.01 2.44 -7.51
N THR A 105 -2.04 3.12 -7.97
CA THR A 105 -3.36 3.09 -7.35
C THR A 105 -4.39 2.83 -8.44
N SER A 106 -5.31 1.89 -8.16
CA SER A 106 -6.45 1.60 -9.02
C SER A 106 -7.70 2.02 -8.28
N LYS A 107 -8.52 2.84 -8.93
CA LYS A 107 -9.69 3.43 -8.29
C LYS A 107 -10.95 2.95 -9.01
N ASP A 108 -11.87 2.40 -8.26
CA ASP A 108 -13.16 1.96 -8.75
C ASP A 108 -14.23 2.85 -8.10
N LEU A 109 -14.75 3.78 -8.87
CA LEU A 109 -15.71 4.79 -8.41
C LEU A 109 -17.11 4.20 -8.58
N GLU A 110 -17.67 3.69 -7.50
CA GLU A 110 -18.83 2.82 -7.57
C GLU A 110 -20.19 3.54 -7.59
N ARG A 111 -20.35 4.55 -6.75
CA ARG A 111 -21.65 5.22 -6.62
C ARG A 111 -21.50 6.73 -6.58
N PHE A 112 -22.41 7.40 -7.24
CA PHE A 112 -22.52 8.85 -7.26
C PHE A 112 -23.94 9.25 -6.88
N ASP A 113 -24.09 10.46 -6.34
CA ASP A 113 -25.44 11.02 -6.09
C ASP A 113 -25.96 11.70 -7.35
N LYS A 114 -27.16 12.29 -7.25
CA LYS A 114 -27.79 12.95 -8.40
C LYS A 114 -27.04 14.18 -8.88
N LYS A 115 -26.17 14.75 -8.04
CA LYS A 115 -25.38 15.94 -8.37
C LYS A 115 -23.98 15.59 -8.83
N GLY A 116 -23.64 14.30 -8.92
CA GLY A 116 -22.32 13.87 -9.35
C GLY A 116 -21.30 13.78 -8.25
N ASN A 117 -21.69 13.88 -6.98
CA ASN A 117 -20.78 13.69 -5.86
C ASN A 117 -20.50 12.20 -5.65
N LEU A 118 -19.24 11.86 -5.47
CA LEU A 118 -18.84 10.47 -5.24
C LEU A 118 -19.25 10.01 -3.84
N LEU A 119 -20.00 8.92 -3.77
CA LEU A 119 -20.47 8.37 -2.50
C LEU A 119 -19.64 7.19 -2.02
N THR A 120 -19.27 6.30 -2.92
CA THR A 120 -18.47 5.12 -2.55
C THR A 120 -17.39 4.87 -3.59
N ALA A 121 -16.23 4.40 -3.11
CA ALA A 121 -15.12 4.03 -3.99
C ALA A 121 -14.28 2.95 -3.34
N LYS A 122 -13.77 2.05 -4.17
CA LYS A 122 -12.80 1.05 -3.76
C LYS A 122 -11.47 1.39 -4.42
N VAL A 123 -10.41 1.43 -3.63
CA VAL A 123 -9.08 1.79 -4.11
C VAL A 123 -8.11 0.68 -3.77
N SER A 124 -7.38 0.21 -4.77
CA SER A 124 -6.27 -0.73 -4.58
C SER A 124 -4.97 0.05 -4.65
N VAL A 125 -4.11 -0.16 -3.65
CA VAL A 125 -2.86 0.57 -3.52
C VAL A 125 -1.71 -0.42 -3.58
N SER A 126 -0.69 -0.11 -4.39
CA SER A 126 0.53 -0.89 -4.47
C SER A 126 1.70 -0.03 -4.00
N LEU A 127 2.49 -0.59 -3.10
CA LEU A 127 3.66 0.06 -2.52
C LEU A 127 4.91 -0.72 -2.88
N GLU A 128 6.03 0.00 -3.01
CA GLU A 128 7.34 -0.62 -3.16
C GLU A 128 8.29 0.00 -2.15
N ALA A 129 9.16 -0.83 -1.58
CA ALA A 129 10.13 -0.35 -0.63
C ALA A 129 11.11 0.61 -1.32
N TYR A 130 11.35 1.76 -0.69
CA TYR A 130 12.25 2.78 -1.19
C TYR A 130 13.52 2.76 -0.36
N ALA A 131 14.60 2.28 -0.94
CA ALA A 131 15.89 2.24 -0.26
C ALA A 131 16.55 3.62 -0.35
N ALA A 132 16.78 4.24 0.79
CA ALA A 132 17.52 5.49 0.86
C ALA A 132 19.01 5.23 0.61
N ARG A 133 19.62 6.11 -0.12
CA ARG A 133 21.07 6.05 -0.39
C ARG A 133 21.82 6.93 0.60
#